data_e70e82056778beefd5d5bb6eb3216b28
#
_entry.id   e70e82056778beefd5d5bb6eb3216b28
#
_cell.length_a   1.000
_cell.length_b   1.000
_cell.length_c   1.000
_cell.angle_alpha   90.00
_cell.angle_beta   90.00
_cell.angle_gamma   90.00
#
_symmetry.space_group_name_H-M   'P 1'
#
loop_
_entity.id
_entity.type
_entity.pdbx_description
1 polymer ?
#
loop_
_entity_poly.entity_id
_entity_poly.type
_entity_poly.pdbx_seq_one_letter_code
_entity_poly.pdbx_strand_id
1 'polypeptide(L)'
;MNAEIVWRPQPRQAEFMRRPEPEAMYGGAAGGGKSDALVIEALRQVHIPHYRGLILRKTYPQLSDLVDKSMAYYKRAFPTAQYNATSHVWVFPSGAKIYFGSMQYTKDRTNYQGKAFDFIGFDELTHFEWEEYSYMMSRNRPTGPGTRVYLRATTNPGGVGHGWVKARFITPAPPGTPIVETVTVRLPDGTDQQMERARVFIPSSVFDNPALLANDPGYLASLASLPEAEKQALLYGSWDSFSGQVFTEWRNDPAHYRDQRWTHVIAPFAIPKHWPIWRGYDFGFSKPFSVGWYAVDEEGRLYRIKELYGCTGRPNEGLRIDPVEQAKRIREAEQNDPLLPVSYTHLRAHETEA
;
A
#
# COMPACT_ATOMS: atom_id res chain seq x y z
N MET A 1 23.10 11.59 -37.15
CA MET A 1 21.66 11.51 -36.77
C MET A 1 21.50 12.25 -35.47
N ASN A 2 20.68 13.30 -35.43
CA ASN A 2 20.37 13.95 -34.15
C ASN A 2 19.53 12.99 -33.31
N ALA A 3 19.96 12.67 -32.10
CA ALA A 3 19.21 11.83 -31.19
C ALA A 3 17.91 12.55 -30.76
N GLU A 4 16.77 11.97 -31.08
CA GLU A 4 15.47 12.47 -30.62
C GLU A 4 15.26 12.07 -29.13
N ILE A 5 14.86 13.04 -28.31
CA ILE A 5 14.49 12.78 -26.93
C ILE A 5 13.02 12.34 -26.92
N VAL A 6 12.78 11.05 -26.69
CA VAL A 6 11.44 10.47 -26.67
C VAL A 6 10.65 10.86 -25.42
N TRP A 7 11.34 11.01 -24.27
CA TRP A 7 10.73 11.35 -22.99
C TRP A 7 11.72 12.00 -22.03
N ARG A 8 11.25 12.91 -21.19
CA ARG A 8 12.03 13.54 -20.11
C ARG A 8 11.30 13.40 -18.78
N PRO A 9 11.98 12.95 -17.70
CA PRO A 9 11.36 12.87 -16.39
C PRO A 9 11.11 14.26 -15.81
N GLN A 10 9.97 14.42 -15.16
CA GLN A 10 9.73 15.52 -14.23
C GLN A 10 10.65 15.35 -12.98
N PRO A 11 10.89 16.42 -12.20
CA PRO A 11 11.84 16.34 -11.08
C PRO A 11 11.60 15.17 -10.11
N ARG A 12 10.36 14.93 -9.70
CA ARG A 12 9.99 13.82 -8.80
C ARG A 12 10.11 12.45 -9.45
N GLN A 13 9.78 12.34 -10.73
CA GLN A 13 10.03 11.11 -11.50
C GLN A 13 11.54 10.81 -11.58
N ALA A 14 12.36 11.84 -11.83
CA ALA A 14 13.81 11.70 -11.86
C ALA A 14 14.39 11.28 -10.49
N GLU A 15 13.86 11.83 -9.39
CA GLU A 15 14.21 11.42 -8.04
C GLU A 15 13.91 9.94 -7.82
N PHE A 16 12.69 9.48 -8.12
CA PHE A 16 12.28 8.07 -8.03
C PHE A 16 13.17 7.14 -8.85
N MET A 17 13.45 7.51 -10.10
CA MET A 17 14.27 6.70 -11.02
C MET A 17 15.75 6.62 -10.61
N ARG A 18 16.27 7.60 -9.86
CA ARG A 18 17.67 7.60 -9.37
C ARG A 18 17.88 6.78 -8.11
N ARG A 19 16.80 6.33 -7.45
CA ARG A 19 16.91 5.64 -6.14
C ARG A 19 17.72 4.35 -6.24
N PRO A 20 18.76 4.18 -5.41
CA PRO A 20 19.57 2.98 -5.39
C PRO A 20 18.95 1.83 -4.62
N GLU A 21 17.96 2.11 -3.75
CA GLU A 21 17.34 1.10 -2.91
C GLU A 21 16.70 -0.02 -3.75
N PRO A 22 16.78 -1.28 -3.29
CA PRO A 22 16.15 -2.42 -3.97
C PRO A 22 14.63 -2.31 -4.08
N GLU A 23 13.98 -1.54 -3.22
CA GLU A 23 12.55 -1.23 -3.31
C GLU A 23 12.34 0.29 -3.28
N ALA A 24 11.63 0.85 -4.26
CA ALA A 24 11.18 2.23 -4.20
C ALA A 24 9.72 2.34 -4.64
N MET A 25 8.95 3.13 -3.89
CA MET A 25 7.56 3.45 -4.19
C MET A 25 7.42 4.93 -4.54
N TYR A 26 6.79 5.22 -5.68
CA TYR A 26 6.43 6.57 -6.12
C TYR A 26 4.91 6.72 -6.04
N GLY A 27 4.41 7.46 -5.07
CA GLY A 27 3.00 7.45 -4.75
C GLY A 27 2.48 8.73 -4.11
N GLY A 28 1.16 8.80 -3.93
CA GLY A 28 0.46 9.95 -3.38
C GLY A 28 -0.65 10.43 -4.30
N ALA A 29 -0.75 11.74 -4.56
CA ALA A 29 -1.81 12.32 -5.35
C ALA A 29 -1.86 11.82 -6.81
N ALA A 30 -3.01 11.95 -7.44
CA ALA A 30 -3.20 11.66 -8.87
C ALA A 30 -2.41 12.66 -9.75
N GLY A 31 -2.28 12.37 -11.05
CA GLY A 31 -1.72 13.30 -12.03
C GLY A 31 -0.19 13.48 -12.00
N GLY A 32 0.54 12.85 -11.07
CA GLY A 32 2.00 13.02 -10.95
C GLY A 32 2.85 12.23 -11.95
N GLY A 33 2.27 11.66 -13.01
CA GLY A 33 3.01 10.92 -14.07
C GLY A 33 3.63 9.61 -13.60
N LYS A 34 3.02 8.95 -12.62
CA LYS A 34 3.53 7.73 -11.96
C LYS A 34 3.71 6.56 -12.91
N SER A 35 2.66 6.23 -13.67
CA SER A 35 2.66 5.10 -14.61
C SER A 35 3.66 5.29 -15.75
N ASP A 36 3.83 6.53 -16.23
CA ASP A 36 4.85 6.84 -17.25
C ASP A 36 6.26 6.57 -16.71
N ALA A 37 6.55 7.03 -15.48
CA ALA A 37 7.84 6.77 -14.86
C ALA A 37 8.11 5.27 -14.69
N LEU A 38 7.09 4.48 -14.32
CA LEU A 38 7.22 3.03 -14.15
C LEU A 38 7.49 2.31 -15.46
N VAL A 39 6.75 2.67 -16.52
CA VAL A 39 6.92 2.10 -17.86
C VAL A 39 8.32 2.43 -18.41
N ILE A 40 8.79 3.66 -18.27
CA ILE A 40 10.13 4.06 -18.70
C ILE A 40 11.23 3.41 -17.86
N GLU A 41 11.03 3.27 -16.54
CA GLU A 41 12.02 2.63 -15.65
C GLU A 41 12.31 1.18 -16.08
N ALA A 42 11.33 0.46 -16.58
CA ALA A 42 11.50 -0.90 -17.09
C ALA A 42 12.50 -1.00 -18.26
N LEU A 43 12.72 0.10 -19.01
CA LEU A 43 13.69 0.14 -20.11
C LEU A 43 15.16 0.18 -19.67
N ARG A 44 15.44 0.45 -18.40
CA ARG A 44 16.80 0.74 -17.89
C ARG A 44 17.85 -0.28 -18.29
N GLN A 45 17.50 -1.55 -18.39
CA GLN A 45 18.42 -2.65 -18.64
C GLN A 45 18.13 -3.43 -19.94
N VAL A 46 17.30 -2.89 -20.85
CA VAL A 46 16.95 -3.59 -22.10
C VAL A 46 18.12 -3.76 -23.10
N HIS A 47 19.28 -3.16 -22.82
CA HIS A 47 20.52 -3.40 -23.56
C HIS A 47 21.18 -4.73 -23.18
N ILE A 48 20.82 -5.36 -22.06
CA ILE A 48 21.36 -6.63 -21.58
C ILE A 48 20.51 -7.79 -22.15
N PRO A 49 21.07 -8.72 -22.92
CA PRO A 49 20.29 -9.71 -23.69
C PRO A 49 19.35 -10.60 -22.88
N HIS A 50 19.76 -11.00 -21.68
CA HIS A 50 18.96 -11.88 -20.82
C HIS A 50 18.02 -11.14 -19.86
N TYR A 51 18.04 -9.80 -19.85
CA TYR A 51 17.19 -9.02 -18.97
C TYR A 51 15.70 -9.37 -19.11
N ARG A 52 15.03 -9.51 -17.96
CA ARG A 52 13.59 -9.78 -17.86
C ARG A 52 12.96 -8.78 -16.91
N GLY A 53 12.18 -7.85 -17.47
CA GLY A 53 11.31 -6.94 -16.72
C GLY A 53 9.89 -7.49 -16.64
N LEU A 54 9.18 -7.18 -15.58
CA LEU A 54 7.74 -7.46 -15.41
C LEU A 54 7.05 -6.21 -14.90
N ILE A 55 5.96 -5.81 -15.54
CA ILE A 55 5.07 -4.76 -15.03
C ILE A 55 3.72 -5.41 -14.71
N LEU A 56 3.21 -5.15 -13.51
CA LEU A 56 2.00 -5.76 -12.97
C LEU A 56 0.91 -4.72 -12.73
N ARG A 57 -0.31 -5.08 -13.09
CA ARG A 57 -1.55 -4.42 -12.69
C ARG A 57 -2.53 -5.44 -12.11
N LYS A 58 -3.55 -5.01 -11.38
CA LYS A 58 -4.48 -5.94 -10.72
C LYS A 58 -5.26 -6.78 -11.72
N THR A 59 -5.72 -6.19 -12.83
CA THR A 59 -6.50 -6.89 -13.86
C THR A 59 -5.98 -6.60 -15.27
N TYR A 60 -6.24 -7.51 -16.22
CA TYR A 60 -5.88 -7.33 -17.62
C TYR A 60 -6.53 -6.10 -18.27
N PRO A 61 -7.81 -5.79 -18.09
CA PRO A 61 -8.38 -4.56 -18.62
C PRO A 61 -7.65 -3.28 -18.18
N GLN A 62 -7.15 -3.26 -16.94
CA GLN A 62 -6.39 -2.13 -16.42
C GLN A 62 -4.97 -2.03 -17.03
N LEU A 63 -4.43 -3.13 -17.60
CA LEU A 63 -3.12 -3.12 -18.27
C LEU A 63 -3.11 -2.36 -19.58
N SER A 64 -4.27 -2.18 -20.22
CA SER A 64 -4.36 -1.54 -21.55
C SER A 64 -3.67 -0.18 -21.59
N ASP A 65 -3.91 0.68 -20.58
CA ASP A 65 -3.27 2.00 -20.49
C ASP A 65 -1.73 1.91 -20.43
N LEU A 66 -1.19 0.95 -19.67
CA LEU A 66 0.26 0.75 -19.58
C LEU A 66 0.86 0.20 -20.90
N VAL A 67 0.12 -0.67 -21.58
CA VAL A 67 0.51 -1.18 -22.88
C VAL A 67 0.53 -0.04 -23.91
N ASP A 68 -0.51 0.80 -23.94
CA ASP A 68 -0.60 1.96 -24.86
C ASP A 68 0.55 2.95 -24.62
N LYS A 69 0.86 3.26 -23.35
CA LYS A 69 2.03 4.06 -22.98
C LYS A 69 3.34 3.41 -23.45
N SER A 70 3.47 2.11 -23.27
CA SER A 70 4.65 1.37 -23.75
C SER A 70 4.77 1.41 -25.28
N MET A 71 3.65 1.33 -26.02
CA MET A 71 3.62 1.49 -27.47
C MET A 71 4.13 2.87 -27.88
N ALA A 72 3.65 3.92 -27.21
CA ALA A 72 4.04 5.29 -27.50
C ALA A 72 5.55 5.55 -27.26
N TYR A 73 6.14 4.97 -26.22
CA TYR A 73 7.53 5.21 -25.86
C TYR A 73 8.51 4.19 -26.45
N TYR A 74 8.20 2.88 -26.34
CA TYR A 74 9.18 1.84 -26.70
C TYR A 74 9.41 1.76 -28.20
N LYS A 75 8.36 1.94 -29.02
CA LYS A 75 8.50 1.97 -30.49
C LYS A 75 9.34 3.13 -30.98
N ARG A 76 9.22 4.30 -30.33
CA ARG A 76 10.02 5.48 -30.72
C ARG A 76 11.47 5.32 -30.27
N ALA A 77 11.71 4.79 -29.05
CA ALA A 77 13.06 4.58 -28.52
C ALA A 77 13.77 3.38 -29.17
N PHE A 78 13.02 2.33 -29.55
CA PHE A 78 13.51 1.09 -30.13
C PHE A 78 12.62 0.68 -31.33
N PRO A 79 12.78 1.27 -32.50
CA PRO A 79 11.88 1.04 -33.66
C PRO A 79 11.74 -0.43 -34.09
N THR A 80 12.78 -1.25 -33.84
CA THR A 80 12.80 -2.68 -34.20
C THR A 80 12.31 -3.58 -33.04
N ALA A 81 11.99 -3.04 -31.86
CA ALA A 81 11.38 -3.82 -30.81
C ALA A 81 9.96 -4.27 -31.20
N GLN A 82 9.59 -5.48 -30.79
CA GLN A 82 8.32 -6.11 -31.14
C GLN A 82 7.48 -6.38 -29.91
N TYR A 83 6.19 -6.10 -29.99
CA TYR A 83 5.22 -6.44 -28.99
C TYR A 83 4.35 -7.61 -29.44
N ASN A 84 4.28 -8.66 -28.64
CA ASN A 84 3.36 -9.76 -28.84
C ASN A 84 2.11 -9.53 -27.98
N ALA A 85 0.99 -9.22 -28.63
CA ALA A 85 -0.27 -8.90 -27.96
C ALA A 85 -0.92 -10.11 -27.26
N THR A 86 -0.66 -11.34 -27.74
CA THR A 86 -1.22 -12.55 -27.13
C THR A 86 -0.52 -12.91 -25.81
N SER A 87 0.80 -12.78 -25.78
CA SER A 87 1.60 -13.08 -24.58
C SER A 87 1.91 -11.85 -23.72
N HIS A 88 1.51 -10.65 -24.17
CA HIS A 88 1.76 -9.35 -23.55
C HIS A 88 3.25 -9.10 -23.23
N VAL A 89 4.12 -9.33 -24.24
CA VAL A 89 5.57 -9.27 -24.09
C VAL A 89 6.20 -8.40 -25.15
N TRP A 90 7.03 -7.45 -24.73
CA TRP A 90 7.99 -6.78 -25.57
C TRP A 90 9.26 -7.60 -25.71
N VAL A 91 9.77 -7.70 -26.94
CA VAL A 91 11.09 -8.28 -27.25
C VAL A 91 11.93 -7.18 -27.89
N PHE A 92 13.08 -6.89 -27.29
CA PHE A 92 14.02 -5.87 -27.74
C PHE A 92 15.11 -6.44 -28.64
N PRO A 93 15.78 -5.60 -29.47
CA PRO A 93 16.84 -6.06 -30.38
C PRO A 93 17.97 -6.82 -29.68
N SER A 94 18.25 -6.51 -28.43
CA SER A 94 19.24 -7.21 -27.59
C SER A 94 18.83 -8.65 -27.22
N GLY A 95 17.55 -9.00 -27.29
CA GLY A 95 16.95 -10.21 -26.75
C GLY A 95 16.30 -10.02 -25.36
N ALA A 96 16.43 -8.85 -24.75
CA ALA A 96 15.74 -8.51 -23.52
C ALA A 96 14.22 -8.56 -23.69
N LYS A 97 13.50 -8.83 -22.60
CA LYS A 97 12.03 -8.91 -22.61
C LYS A 97 11.41 -8.12 -21.48
N ILE A 98 10.31 -7.43 -21.75
CA ILE A 98 9.45 -6.83 -20.73
C ILE A 98 8.07 -7.44 -20.88
N TYR A 99 7.59 -8.03 -19.77
CA TYR A 99 6.30 -8.68 -19.65
C TYR A 99 5.30 -7.73 -18.99
N PHE A 100 4.05 -7.76 -19.46
CA PHE A 100 2.91 -7.11 -18.83
C PHE A 100 1.99 -8.20 -18.29
N GLY A 101 1.71 -8.17 -17.01
CA GLY A 101 0.97 -9.24 -16.34
C GLY A 101 -0.03 -8.72 -15.32
N SER A 102 -0.92 -9.60 -14.87
CA SER A 102 -1.91 -9.29 -13.85
C SER A 102 -2.00 -10.36 -12.78
N MET A 103 -2.54 -9.99 -11.62
CA MET A 103 -2.93 -10.90 -10.54
C MET A 103 -4.30 -10.43 -10.02
N GLN A 104 -5.37 -10.89 -10.66
CA GLN A 104 -6.73 -10.52 -10.29
C GLN A 104 -7.12 -11.12 -8.93
N TYR A 105 -6.70 -12.36 -8.70
CA TYR A 105 -6.89 -13.09 -7.47
C TYR A 105 -5.55 -13.48 -6.86
N THR A 106 -5.50 -13.63 -5.53
CA THR A 106 -4.27 -13.98 -4.82
C THR A 106 -3.65 -15.32 -5.30
N LYS A 107 -4.48 -16.26 -5.77
CA LYS A 107 -4.03 -17.53 -6.38
C LYS A 107 -3.24 -17.30 -7.69
N ASP A 108 -3.46 -16.22 -8.41
CA ASP A 108 -2.82 -15.97 -9.72
C ASP A 108 -1.31 -15.76 -9.59
N ARG A 109 -0.81 -15.48 -8.38
CA ARG A 109 0.63 -15.44 -8.07
C ARG A 109 1.36 -16.73 -8.51
N THR A 110 0.67 -17.87 -8.51
CA THR A 110 1.24 -19.16 -8.95
C THR A 110 1.57 -19.19 -10.44
N ASN A 111 0.96 -18.32 -11.28
CA ASN A 111 1.30 -18.16 -12.70
C ASN A 111 2.75 -17.66 -12.91
N TYR A 112 3.36 -17.12 -11.86
CA TYR A 112 4.75 -16.65 -11.82
C TYR A 112 5.69 -17.66 -11.16
N GLN A 113 5.20 -18.85 -10.76
CA GLN A 113 6.01 -19.91 -10.19
C GLN A 113 7.08 -20.37 -11.19
N GLY A 114 8.31 -20.56 -10.72
CA GLY A 114 9.44 -20.94 -11.56
C GLY A 114 10.06 -19.82 -12.40
N LYS A 115 9.39 -18.64 -12.52
CA LYS A 115 9.90 -17.50 -13.26
C LYS A 115 10.86 -16.64 -12.40
N ALA A 116 11.73 -15.91 -13.09
CA ALA A 116 12.65 -14.93 -12.49
C ALA A 116 12.59 -13.63 -13.28
N PHE A 117 12.68 -12.50 -12.57
CA PHE A 117 12.68 -11.18 -13.16
C PHE A 117 13.70 -10.29 -12.45
N ASP A 118 14.51 -9.57 -13.23
CA ASP A 118 15.48 -8.59 -12.74
C ASP A 118 14.78 -7.32 -12.24
N PHE A 119 13.71 -6.94 -12.92
CA PHE A 119 12.86 -5.81 -12.56
C PHE A 119 11.41 -6.27 -12.41
N ILE A 120 10.77 -5.84 -11.32
CA ILE A 120 9.32 -5.98 -11.15
C ILE A 120 8.75 -4.61 -10.79
N GLY A 121 7.84 -4.13 -11.64
CA GLY A 121 7.09 -2.91 -11.46
C GLY A 121 5.63 -3.20 -11.08
N PHE A 122 5.15 -2.66 -9.97
CA PHE A 122 3.74 -2.71 -9.60
C PHE A 122 3.10 -1.35 -9.88
N ASP A 123 2.12 -1.31 -10.74
CA ASP A 123 1.29 -0.12 -10.90
C ASP A 123 0.01 -0.28 -10.08
N GLU A 124 -0.37 0.78 -9.38
CA GLU A 124 -1.44 0.80 -8.38
C GLU A 124 -1.24 -0.26 -7.27
N LEU A 125 -0.10 -0.18 -6.56
CA LEU A 125 0.31 -1.14 -5.54
C LEU A 125 -0.75 -1.37 -4.45
N THR A 126 -1.54 -0.37 -4.09
CA THR A 126 -2.62 -0.49 -3.10
C THR A 126 -3.79 -1.37 -3.54
N HIS A 127 -3.83 -1.79 -4.81
CA HIS A 127 -4.80 -2.77 -5.29
C HIS A 127 -4.37 -4.22 -5.01
N PHE A 128 -3.12 -4.44 -4.61
CA PHE A 128 -2.58 -5.77 -4.33
C PHE A 128 -2.60 -6.10 -2.84
N GLU A 129 -2.83 -7.37 -2.53
CA GLU A 129 -2.67 -7.91 -1.18
C GLU A 129 -1.17 -8.09 -0.85
N TRP A 130 -0.84 -8.12 0.45
CA TRP A 130 0.54 -8.34 0.89
C TRP A 130 1.12 -9.67 0.40
N GLU A 131 0.31 -10.73 0.37
CA GLU A 131 0.70 -12.06 -0.10
C GLU A 131 1.13 -12.08 -1.57
N GLU A 132 0.49 -11.24 -2.40
CA GLU A 132 0.84 -11.11 -3.81
C GLU A 132 2.17 -10.39 -3.98
N TYR A 133 2.34 -9.28 -3.27
CA TYR A 133 3.58 -8.49 -3.30
C TYR A 133 4.77 -9.29 -2.74
N SER A 134 4.62 -9.87 -1.56
CA SER A 134 5.69 -10.63 -0.90
C SER A 134 6.09 -11.88 -1.69
N TYR A 135 5.13 -12.55 -2.33
CA TYR A 135 5.44 -13.66 -3.24
C TYR A 135 6.31 -13.20 -4.42
N MET A 136 5.98 -12.05 -5.03
CA MET A 136 6.74 -11.53 -6.16
C MET A 136 8.14 -11.03 -5.76
N MET A 137 8.35 -10.61 -4.51
CA MET A 137 9.70 -10.35 -3.99
C MET A 137 10.61 -11.58 -4.15
N SER A 138 10.09 -12.78 -3.96
CA SER A 138 10.86 -14.04 -4.16
C SER A 138 11.12 -14.36 -5.64
N ARG A 139 10.39 -13.75 -6.57
CA ARG A 139 10.60 -13.88 -8.02
C ARG A 139 11.58 -12.83 -8.56
N ASN A 140 11.86 -11.79 -7.78
CA ASN A 140 12.81 -10.74 -8.13
C ASN A 140 14.24 -11.22 -7.84
N ARG A 141 14.83 -11.85 -8.82
CA ARG A 141 16.18 -12.45 -8.78
C ARG A 141 16.87 -12.35 -10.14
N PRO A 142 18.21 -12.38 -10.21
CA PRO A 142 18.91 -12.20 -11.47
C PRO A 142 18.55 -13.30 -12.47
N THR A 143 18.38 -12.91 -13.74
CA THR A 143 18.17 -13.81 -14.86
C THR A 143 19.47 -14.14 -15.60
N GLY A 144 20.55 -13.42 -15.28
CA GLY A 144 21.89 -13.62 -15.80
C GLY A 144 22.89 -12.60 -15.23
N PRO A 145 24.16 -12.66 -15.63
CA PRO A 145 25.17 -11.78 -15.10
C PRO A 145 24.99 -10.31 -15.54
N GLY A 146 25.37 -9.36 -14.69
CA GLY A 146 25.39 -7.93 -14.99
C GLY A 146 24.05 -7.22 -14.86
N THR A 147 22.97 -7.92 -14.51
CA THR A 147 21.69 -7.29 -14.23
C THR A 147 21.61 -6.82 -12.78
N ARG A 148 21.01 -5.66 -12.58
CA ARG A 148 20.56 -5.19 -11.26
C ARG A 148 19.16 -5.71 -10.99
N VAL A 149 18.95 -6.22 -9.77
CA VAL A 149 17.65 -6.74 -9.30
C VAL A 149 16.99 -5.74 -8.38
N TYR A 150 15.76 -5.31 -8.70
CA TYR A 150 15.03 -4.35 -7.88
C TYR A 150 13.53 -4.29 -8.19
N LEU A 151 12.78 -3.76 -7.24
CA LEU A 151 11.33 -3.54 -7.30
C LEU A 151 11.03 -2.05 -7.40
N ARG A 152 10.04 -1.72 -8.18
CA ARG A 152 9.45 -0.37 -8.25
C ARG A 152 7.95 -0.47 -8.12
N ALA A 153 7.35 0.49 -7.45
CA ALA A 153 5.91 0.54 -7.33
C ALA A 153 5.39 1.96 -7.52
N THR A 154 4.19 2.06 -8.05
CA THR A 154 3.44 3.31 -8.16
C THR A 154 2.07 3.11 -7.57
N THR A 155 1.51 4.14 -6.92
CA THR A 155 0.15 4.03 -6.38
C THR A 155 -0.42 5.38 -5.94
N ASN A 156 -1.75 5.39 -5.78
CA ASN A 156 -2.48 6.37 -4.97
C ASN A 156 -2.86 5.74 -3.62
N PRO A 157 -3.16 6.55 -2.58
CA PRO A 157 -3.80 6.05 -1.38
C PRO A 157 -5.17 5.43 -1.68
N GLY A 158 -5.58 4.43 -0.90
CA GLY A 158 -6.86 3.72 -1.08
C GLY A 158 -6.67 2.28 -1.55
N GLY A 159 -7.79 1.53 -1.69
CA GLY A 159 -7.77 0.12 -2.11
C GLY A 159 -7.47 -0.87 -0.98
N VAL A 160 -7.56 -2.16 -1.31
CA VAL A 160 -7.47 -3.27 -0.33
C VAL A 160 -6.09 -3.36 0.36
N GLY A 161 -5.04 -2.96 -0.34
CA GLY A 161 -3.67 -2.98 0.16
C GLY A 161 -3.24 -1.69 0.89
N HIS A 162 -4.11 -0.69 1.01
CA HIS A 162 -3.76 0.60 1.62
C HIS A 162 -3.03 0.47 2.95
N GLY A 163 -3.57 -0.36 3.86
CA GLY A 163 -3.03 -0.52 5.20
C GLY A 163 -1.59 -1.06 5.23
N TRP A 164 -1.30 -2.12 4.48
CA TRP A 164 0.04 -2.69 4.45
C TRP A 164 1.03 -1.79 3.70
N VAL A 165 0.61 -1.11 2.64
CA VAL A 165 1.46 -0.15 1.90
C VAL A 165 1.83 1.03 2.80
N LYS A 166 0.85 1.60 3.52
CA LYS A 166 1.08 2.67 4.48
C LYS A 166 2.06 2.24 5.58
N ALA A 167 1.83 1.07 6.19
CA ALA A 167 2.70 0.53 7.23
C ALA A 167 4.13 0.25 6.73
N ARG A 168 4.28 -0.16 5.46
CA ARG A 168 5.58 -0.49 4.88
C ARG A 168 6.38 0.74 4.43
N PHE A 169 5.75 1.69 3.75
CA PHE A 169 6.44 2.76 3.04
C PHE A 169 6.25 4.16 3.63
N ILE A 170 5.14 4.42 4.32
CA ILE A 170 4.75 5.78 4.74
C ILE A 170 5.05 6.00 6.22
N THR A 171 4.51 5.14 7.09
CA THR A 171 4.60 5.29 8.56
C THR A 171 6.03 5.24 9.11
N PRO A 172 6.97 4.39 8.58
CA PRO A 172 8.26 4.20 9.22
C PRO A 172 9.24 5.38 9.11
N ALA A 173 9.13 6.20 8.06
CA ALA A 173 10.06 7.30 7.84
C ALA A 173 9.45 8.43 6.98
N PRO A 174 9.95 9.67 7.09
CA PRO A 174 9.58 10.76 6.20
C PRO A 174 9.86 10.44 4.73
N PRO A 175 9.11 11.04 3.78
CA PRO A 175 9.36 10.89 2.35
C PRO A 175 10.82 11.14 1.95
N GLY A 176 11.35 10.34 1.04
CA GLY A 176 12.73 10.43 0.55
C GLY A 176 13.78 9.80 1.47
N THR A 177 13.42 9.44 2.70
CA THR A 177 14.33 8.81 3.67
C THR A 177 14.31 7.30 3.51
N PRO A 178 15.48 6.63 3.36
CA PRO A 178 15.56 5.19 3.30
C PRO A 178 15.09 4.53 4.61
N ILE A 179 14.28 3.49 4.47
CA ILE A 179 13.83 2.62 5.55
C ILE A 179 14.67 1.34 5.46
N VAL A 180 15.52 1.10 6.45
CA VAL A 180 16.36 -0.11 6.51
C VAL A 180 15.72 -1.11 7.45
N GLU A 181 15.53 -2.33 6.98
CA GLU A 181 15.00 -3.47 7.73
C GLU A 181 16.05 -4.57 7.81
N THR A 182 16.36 -5.02 9.01
CA THR A 182 17.25 -6.16 9.23
C THR A 182 16.43 -7.44 9.30
N VAL A 183 16.73 -8.38 8.42
CA VAL A 183 16.12 -9.72 8.38
C VAL A 183 17.14 -10.74 8.84
N THR A 184 16.80 -11.54 9.83
CA THR A 184 17.61 -12.68 10.29
C THR A 184 17.28 -13.91 9.47
N VAL A 185 18.30 -14.51 8.86
CA VAL A 185 18.19 -15.74 8.07
C VAL A 185 18.95 -16.84 8.77
N ARG A 186 18.27 -17.94 9.09
CA ARG A 186 18.90 -19.15 9.62
C ARG A 186 19.58 -19.89 8.48
N LEU A 187 20.90 -20.06 8.57
CA LEU A 187 21.69 -20.79 7.59
C LEU A 187 21.63 -22.32 7.84
N PRO A 188 21.97 -23.16 6.82
CA PRO A 188 21.96 -24.62 6.97
C PRO A 188 22.92 -25.15 8.04
N ASP A 189 24.00 -24.43 8.35
CA ASP A 189 24.97 -24.75 9.39
C ASP A 189 24.48 -24.42 10.81
N GLY A 190 23.26 -23.87 10.93
CA GLY A 190 22.66 -23.50 12.20
C GLY A 190 23.02 -22.10 12.70
N THR A 191 23.82 -21.32 11.98
CA THR A 191 24.14 -19.94 12.32
C THR A 191 23.04 -18.98 11.84
N ASP A 192 22.92 -17.83 12.49
CA ASP A 192 22.00 -16.76 12.09
C ASP A 192 22.77 -15.64 11.38
N GLN A 193 22.38 -15.34 10.14
CA GLN A 193 22.91 -14.24 9.37
C GLN A 193 21.92 -13.08 9.32
N GLN A 194 22.37 -11.89 9.67
CA GLN A 194 21.58 -10.67 9.51
C GLN A 194 21.84 -10.08 8.11
N MET A 195 20.73 -9.74 7.42
CA MET A 195 20.76 -9.13 6.10
C MET A 195 19.90 -7.88 6.11
N GLU A 196 20.44 -6.80 5.57
CA GLU A 196 19.70 -5.54 5.46
C GLU A 196 18.99 -5.43 4.11
N ARG A 197 17.78 -4.89 4.15
CA ARG A 197 17.00 -4.50 2.97
C ARG A 197 16.54 -3.06 3.13
N ALA A 198 16.85 -2.25 2.14
CA ALA A 198 16.41 -0.86 2.12
C ALA A 198 15.23 -0.66 1.17
N ARG A 199 14.31 0.21 1.57
CA ARG A 199 13.20 0.68 0.76
C ARG A 199 12.99 2.17 0.97
N VAL A 200 12.30 2.83 0.02
CA VAL A 200 12.06 4.28 0.11
C VAL A 200 10.72 4.64 -0.51
N PHE A 201 10.10 5.66 0.05
CA PHE A 201 8.92 6.31 -0.50
C PHE A 201 9.28 7.68 -1.10
N ILE A 202 8.85 7.93 -2.33
CA ILE A 202 8.95 9.22 -3.00
C ILE A 202 7.53 9.76 -3.21
N PRO A 203 7.20 10.95 -2.68
CA PRO A 203 5.85 11.51 -2.82
C PRO A 203 5.60 11.98 -4.26
N SER A 204 4.36 11.84 -4.69
CA SER A 204 3.85 12.29 -5.99
C SER A 204 2.67 13.23 -5.78
N SER A 205 2.69 14.35 -6.49
CA SER A 205 1.61 15.33 -6.51
C SER A 205 1.28 15.73 -7.95
N VAL A 206 0.06 16.15 -8.19
CA VAL A 206 -0.33 16.76 -9.48
C VAL A 206 0.52 18.00 -9.79
N PHE A 207 0.94 18.74 -8.73
CA PHE A 207 1.78 19.93 -8.86
C PHE A 207 3.22 19.60 -9.29
N ASP A 208 3.64 18.36 -9.19
CA ASP A 208 4.92 17.88 -9.72
C ASP A 208 4.88 17.62 -11.24
N ASN A 209 3.72 17.79 -11.88
CA ASN A 209 3.52 17.56 -13.31
C ASN A 209 2.99 18.83 -14.05
N PRO A 210 3.84 19.86 -14.22
CA PRO A 210 3.44 21.09 -14.89
C PRO A 210 2.97 20.86 -16.34
N ALA A 211 3.42 19.81 -17.02
CA ALA A 211 2.96 19.50 -18.37
C ALA A 211 1.48 19.09 -18.39
N LEU A 212 1.00 18.34 -17.40
CA LEU A 212 -0.42 18.01 -17.26
C LEU A 212 -1.24 19.27 -17.00
N LEU A 213 -0.81 20.11 -16.05
CA LEU A 213 -1.53 21.32 -15.70
C LEU A 213 -1.59 22.36 -16.82
N ALA A 214 -0.56 22.40 -17.68
CA ALA A 214 -0.56 23.25 -18.88
C ALA A 214 -1.53 22.74 -19.95
N ASN A 215 -1.66 21.42 -20.10
CA ASN A 215 -2.53 20.81 -21.11
C ASN A 215 -4.00 20.72 -20.65
N ASP A 216 -4.23 20.57 -19.35
CA ASP A 216 -5.57 20.49 -18.76
C ASP A 216 -5.63 21.31 -17.43
N PRO A 217 -5.85 22.62 -17.53
CA PRO A 217 -6.03 23.47 -16.34
C PRO A 217 -7.26 23.09 -15.50
N GLY A 218 -8.28 22.45 -16.12
CA GLY A 218 -9.51 22.00 -15.45
C GLY A 218 -9.34 20.75 -14.55
N TYR A 219 -8.24 20.02 -14.71
CA TYR A 219 -8.00 18.77 -13.97
C TYR A 219 -8.01 18.96 -12.44
N LEU A 220 -7.44 20.07 -11.95
CA LEU A 220 -7.47 20.41 -10.52
C LEU A 220 -8.90 20.63 -10.00
N ALA A 221 -9.74 21.30 -10.79
CA ALA A 221 -11.14 21.53 -10.43
C ALA A 221 -11.90 20.19 -10.37
N SER A 222 -11.63 19.27 -11.29
CA SER A 222 -12.21 17.93 -11.29
C SER A 222 -11.83 17.14 -10.03
N LEU A 223 -10.55 17.16 -9.64
CA LEU A 223 -10.10 16.52 -8.39
C LEU A 223 -10.68 17.19 -7.14
N ALA A 224 -10.81 18.51 -7.14
CA ALA A 224 -11.40 19.26 -6.01
C ALA A 224 -12.89 19.01 -5.83
N SER A 225 -13.59 18.57 -6.88
CA SER A 225 -15.03 18.25 -6.86
C SER A 225 -15.34 16.83 -6.35
N LEU A 226 -14.32 16.01 -6.11
CA LEU A 226 -14.51 14.66 -5.58
C LEU A 226 -15.03 14.69 -4.13
N PRO A 227 -15.70 13.60 -3.67
CA PRO A 227 -16.02 13.41 -2.27
C PRO A 227 -14.78 13.60 -1.39
N GLU A 228 -14.96 14.12 -0.17
CA GLU A 228 -13.84 14.58 0.67
C GLU A 228 -12.72 13.53 0.84
N ALA A 229 -13.07 12.27 1.12
CA ALA A 229 -12.07 11.20 1.29
C ALA A 229 -11.25 10.96 0.02
N GLU A 230 -11.91 10.95 -1.15
CA GLU A 230 -11.23 10.78 -2.44
C GLU A 230 -10.41 12.02 -2.81
N LYS A 231 -10.92 13.21 -2.53
CA LYS A 231 -10.19 14.47 -2.72
C LYS A 231 -8.92 14.48 -1.86
N GLN A 232 -9.00 14.11 -0.59
CA GLN A 232 -7.83 14.00 0.29
C GLN A 232 -6.80 12.99 -0.26
N ALA A 233 -7.25 11.85 -0.75
CA ALA A 233 -6.37 10.83 -1.33
C ALA A 233 -5.78 11.27 -2.68
N LEU A 234 -6.61 11.75 -3.62
CA LEU A 234 -6.22 11.93 -5.02
C LEU A 234 -5.68 13.33 -5.33
N LEU A 235 -6.14 14.38 -4.65
CA LEU A 235 -5.62 15.74 -4.83
C LEU A 235 -4.43 16.01 -3.90
N TYR A 236 -4.57 15.66 -2.63
CA TYR A 236 -3.55 15.96 -1.61
C TYR A 236 -2.61 14.80 -1.30
N GLY A 237 -2.90 13.58 -1.77
CA GLY A 237 -2.06 12.40 -1.55
C GLY A 237 -2.07 11.93 -0.09
N SER A 238 -3.13 12.22 0.66
CA SER A 238 -3.26 11.84 2.07
C SER A 238 -3.35 10.33 2.24
N TRP A 239 -2.52 9.78 3.11
CA TRP A 239 -2.55 8.38 3.52
C TRP A 239 -3.40 8.13 4.77
N ASP A 240 -3.97 9.17 5.34
CA ASP A 240 -4.83 9.09 6.53
C ASP A 240 -6.33 9.03 6.17
N SER A 241 -6.66 9.30 4.89
CA SER A 241 -8.02 9.22 4.35
C SER A 241 -8.08 8.16 3.24
N PHE A 242 -9.04 7.25 3.29
CA PHE A 242 -9.23 6.24 2.25
C PHE A 242 -10.73 5.94 2.02
N SER A 243 -11.07 5.55 0.80
CA SER A 243 -12.41 5.11 0.45
C SER A 243 -12.75 3.79 1.18
N GLY A 244 -13.94 3.70 1.74
CA GLY A 244 -14.37 2.58 2.60
C GLY A 244 -14.34 2.89 4.09
N GLN A 245 -13.92 4.09 4.50
CA GLN A 245 -14.12 4.58 5.84
C GLN A 245 -15.62 4.84 6.07
N VAL A 246 -16.22 4.17 7.06
CA VAL A 246 -17.65 4.32 7.37
C VAL A 246 -17.96 5.73 7.87
N PHE A 247 -17.07 6.31 8.66
CA PHE A 247 -17.17 7.68 9.19
C PHE A 247 -16.12 8.55 8.52
N THR A 248 -16.47 9.17 7.41
CA THR A 248 -15.57 10.05 6.62
C THR A 248 -15.17 11.33 7.37
N GLU A 249 -15.98 11.75 8.33
CA GLU A 249 -15.75 12.91 9.18
C GLU A 249 -14.79 12.62 10.33
N TRP A 250 -14.45 11.35 10.59
CA TRP A 250 -13.54 11.00 11.68
C TRP A 250 -12.18 11.69 11.53
N ARG A 251 -11.81 12.45 12.55
CA ARG A 251 -10.55 13.19 12.60
C ARG A 251 -9.82 12.92 13.90
N ASN A 252 -8.51 12.75 13.78
CA ASN A 252 -7.58 12.69 14.91
C ASN A 252 -6.59 13.86 14.74
N ASP A 253 -6.88 14.98 15.42
CA ASP A 253 -6.04 16.17 15.36
C ASP A 253 -5.45 16.45 16.76
N PRO A 254 -4.15 16.10 16.99
CA PRO A 254 -3.49 16.28 18.28
C PRO A 254 -3.41 17.75 18.75
N ALA A 255 -3.43 18.71 17.83
CA ALA A 255 -3.41 20.13 18.19
C ALA A 255 -4.70 20.58 18.91
N HIS A 256 -5.80 19.84 18.68
CA HIS A 256 -7.12 20.16 19.18
C HIS A 256 -7.66 19.19 20.25
N TYR A 257 -6.84 18.32 20.83
CA TYR A 257 -7.29 17.36 21.86
C TYR A 257 -7.85 18.05 23.12
N ARG A 258 -7.41 19.26 23.44
CA ARG A 258 -7.84 19.99 24.65
C ARG A 258 -9.07 20.87 24.42
N ASP A 259 -9.16 21.53 23.28
CA ASP A 259 -10.29 22.41 22.94
C ASP A 259 -11.44 21.67 22.26
N GLN A 260 -11.24 20.39 21.92
CA GLN A 260 -12.24 19.47 21.34
C GLN A 260 -12.88 19.98 20.05
N ARG A 261 -12.16 20.84 19.31
CA ARG A 261 -12.61 21.38 18.01
C ARG A 261 -11.97 20.59 16.90
N TRP A 262 -12.77 20.27 15.88
CA TRP A 262 -12.29 19.61 14.66
C TRP A 262 -11.62 18.23 14.85
N THR A 263 -11.79 17.60 16.03
CA THR A 263 -11.23 16.29 16.35
C THR A 263 -12.27 15.39 17.04
N HIS A 264 -12.19 14.07 16.80
CA HIS A 264 -12.96 13.04 17.50
C HIS A 264 -12.11 12.35 18.58
N VAL A 265 -10.83 12.68 18.65
CA VAL A 265 -9.92 12.22 19.72
C VAL A 265 -9.69 13.40 20.65
N ILE A 266 -9.90 13.18 21.96
CA ILE A 266 -9.75 14.20 22.98
C ILE A 266 -8.65 13.84 23.96
N ALA A 267 -8.18 14.80 24.73
CA ALA A 267 -7.22 14.54 25.80
C ALA A 267 -7.82 13.58 26.85
N PRO A 268 -7.03 12.61 27.35
CA PRO A 268 -7.49 11.71 28.42
C PRO A 268 -8.03 12.48 29.63
N PHE A 269 -9.12 12.00 30.18
CA PHE A 269 -9.73 12.55 31.41
C PHE A 269 -10.21 11.41 32.32
N ALA A 270 -10.46 11.71 33.61
CA ALA A 270 -10.97 10.74 34.53
C ALA A 270 -12.45 10.45 34.28
N ILE A 271 -12.79 9.19 34.00
CA ILE A 271 -14.17 8.76 33.73
C ILE A 271 -14.94 8.76 35.09
N PRO A 272 -16.08 9.48 35.18
CA PRO A 272 -16.91 9.45 36.37
C PRO A 272 -17.46 8.05 36.66
N LYS A 273 -17.42 7.60 37.92
CA LYS A 273 -17.83 6.24 38.29
C LYS A 273 -19.30 5.93 38.06
N HIS A 274 -20.14 6.94 37.95
CA HIS A 274 -21.59 6.76 37.69
C HIS A 274 -21.93 6.64 36.21
N TRP A 275 -20.98 6.88 35.30
CA TRP A 275 -21.24 6.69 33.88
C TRP A 275 -21.34 5.20 33.55
N PRO A 276 -22.39 4.78 32.84
CA PRO A 276 -22.50 3.41 32.39
C PRO A 276 -21.38 3.10 31.37
N ILE A 277 -20.83 1.88 31.50
CA ILE A 277 -19.80 1.39 30.57
C ILE A 277 -20.39 0.22 29.77
N TRP A 278 -20.26 0.31 28.46
CA TRP A 278 -20.70 -0.69 27.51
C TRP A 278 -19.49 -1.33 26.84
N ARG A 279 -19.65 -2.58 26.42
CA ARG A 279 -18.66 -3.31 25.64
C ARG A 279 -19.27 -3.71 24.31
N GLY A 280 -18.62 -3.33 23.19
CA GLY A 280 -18.86 -3.83 21.85
C GLY A 280 -17.83 -4.90 21.49
N TYR A 281 -18.23 -5.99 20.87
CA TYR A 281 -17.34 -7.05 20.40
C TYR A 281 -17.69 -7.43 18.97
N ASP A 282 -16.69 -7.40 18.11
CA ASP A 282 -16.73 -7.85 16.72
C ASP A 282 -15.79 -9.04 16.57
N PHE A 283 -16.35 -10.21 16.19
CA PHE A 283 -15.61 -11.46 16.08
C PHE A 283 -14.67 -11.45 14.87
N GLY A 284 -13.46 -11.97 15.04
CA GLY A 284 -12.51 -12.20 13.96
C GLY A 284 -11.64 -13.42 14.23
N PHE A 285 -11.24 -14.12 13.18
CA PHE A 285 -10.30 -15.24 13.22
C PHE A 285 -9.12 -15.00 12.29
N SER A 286 -9.34 -15.07 10.98
CA SER A 286 -8.34 -14.68 9.97
C SER A 286 -8.21 -13.17 9.80
N LYS A 287 -9.27 -12.43 10.05
CA LYS A 287 -9.27 -10.99 10.24
C LYS A 287 -9.23 -10.68 11.73
N PRO A 288 -8.70 -9.51 12.15
CA PRO A 288 -8.65 -9.14 13.55
C PRO A 288 -10.05 -9.10 14.18
N PHE A 289 -10.18 -9.62 15.41
CA PHE A 289 -11.33 -9.30 16.24
C PHE A 289 -11.14 -7.92 16.90
N SER A 290 -12.23 -7.25 17.24
CA SER A 290 -12.20 -5.96 17.92
C SER A 290 -13.10 -5.94 19.13
N VAL A 291 -12.60 -5.42 20.25
CA VAL A 291 -13.37 -5.18 21.46
C VAL A 291 -13.18 -3.73 21.88
N GLY A 292 -14.26 -2.98 21.98
CA GLY A 292 -14.26 -1.60 22.45
C GLY A 292 -15.02 -1.47 23.77
N TRP A 293 -14.49 -0.72 24.73
CA TRP A 293 -15.21 -0.31 25.93
C TRP A 293 -15.56 1.17 25.81
N TYR A 294 -16.81 1.48 26.10
CA TYR A 294 -17.39 2.80 25.87
C TYR A 294 -18.07 3.29 27.15
N ALA A 295 -17.65 4.46 27.64
CA ALA A 295 -18.38 5.19 28.67
C ALA A 295 -19.42 6.11 28.01
N VAL A 296 -20.58 6.28 28.66
CA VAL A 296 -21.66 7.14 28.18
C VAL A 296 -21.93 8.21 29.21
N ASP A 297 -21.88 9.49 28.80
CA ASP A 297 -22.20 10.60 29.68
C ASP A 297 -23.73 10.83 29.82
N GLU A 298 -24.12 11.78 30.65
CA GLU A 298 -25.53 12.13 30.89
C GLU A 298 -26.21 12.73 29.65
N GLU A 299 -25.41 13.20 28.68
CA GLU A 299 -25.93 13.75 27.40
C GLU A 299 -25.98 12.68 26.31
N GLY A 300 -25.61 11.44 26.60
CA GLY A 300 -25.60 10.31 25.67
C GLY A 300 -24.39 10.27 24.75
N ARG A 301 -23.33 11.01 25.03
CA ARG A 301 -22.09 10.96 24.24
C ARG A 301 -21.30 9.70 24.59
N LEU A 302 -20.77 9.05 23.56
CA LEU A 302 -19.96 7.84 23.68
C LEU A 302 -18.47 8.18 23.66
N TYR A 303 -17.77 7.73 24.71
CA TYR A 303 -16.32 7.84 24.81
C TYR A 303 -15.69 6.46 24.76
N ARG A 304 -14.95 6.14 23.70
CA ARG A 304 -14.15 4.90 23.66
C ARG A 304 -12.97 5.06 24.61
N ILE A 305 -13.02 4.35 25.72
CA ILE A 305 -12.05 4.45 26.82
C ILE A 305 -10.95 3.39 26.74
N LYS A 306 -11.23 2.26 26.06
CA LYS A 306 -10.30 1.15 25.91
C LYS A 306 -10.59 0.36 24.63
N GLU A 307 -9.57 -0.27 24.08
CA GLU A 307 -9.67 -1.17 22.93
C GLU A 307 -8.77 -2.39 23.13
N LEU A 308 -9.28 -3.56 22.72
CA LEU A 308 -8.50 -4.77 22.50
C LEU A 308 -8.67 -5.20 21.06
N TYR A 309 -7.58 -5.14 20.29
CA TYR A 309 -7.58 -5.45 18.87
C TYR A 309 -6.72 -6.68 18.57
N GLY A 310 -7.36 -7.74 18.08
CA GLY A 310 -6.75 -9.05 17.86
C GLY A 310 -5.95 -9.16 16.56
N CYS A 311 -4.92 -8.33 16.44
CA CYS A 311 -4.05 -8.24 15.25
C CYS A 311 -2.67 -8.82 15.53
N THR A 312 -2.04 -9.46 14.53
CA THR A 312 -0.66 -9.98 14.60
C THR A 312 0.41 -8.87 14.54
N GLY A 313 0.00 -7.59 14.40
CA GLY A 313 0.89 -6.48 14.08
C GLY A 313 0.98 -6.23 12.56
N ARG A 314 0.47 -7.12 11.74
CA ARG A 314 0.29 -6.90 10.30
C ARG A 314 -1.12 -6.38 10.04
N PRO A 315 -1.29 -5.34 9.21
CA PRO A 315 -2.60 -4.79 8.90
C PRO A 315 -3.55 -5.87 8.38
N ASN A 316 -4.78 -5.90 8.95
CA ASN A 316 -5.87 -6.78 8.54
C ASN A 316 -5.60 -8.29 8.68
N GLU A 317 -4.61 -8.69 9.51
CA GLU A 317 -4.30 -10.08 9.82
C GLU A 317 -4.65 -10.40 11.28
N GLY A 318 -5.63 -11.31 11.48
CA GLY A 318 -6.10 -11.74 12.79
C GLY A 318 -5.17 -12.76 13.46
N LEU A 319 -5.23 -12.82 14.80
CA LEU A 319 -4.42 -13.74 15.63
C LEU A 319 -4.75 -15.22 15.43
N ARG A 320 -5.84 -15.56 14.73
CA ARG A 320 -6.33 -16.94 14.50
C ARG A 320 -6.53 -17.74 15.78
N ILE A 321 -6.97 -17.07 16.83
CA ILE A 321 -7.30 -17.70 18.11
C ILE A 321 -8.81 -17.99 18.17
N ASP A 322 -9.16 -19.07 18.87
CA ASP A 322 -10.54 -19.49 19.02
C ASP A 322 -11.34 -18.55 19.93
N PRO A 323 -12.68 -18.64 19.93
CA PRO A 323 -13.53 -17.76 20.74
C PRO A 323 -13.28 -17.88 22.25
N VAL A 324 -12.85 -19.05 22.74
CA VAL A 324 -12.55 -19.27 24.17
C VAL A 324 -11.31 -18.46 24.58
N GLU A 325 -10.28 -18.49 23.74
CA GLU A 325 -9.06 -17.72 23.97
C GLU A 325 -9.33 -16.20 23.84
N GLN A 326 -10.18 -15.79 22.90
CA GLN A 326 -10.62 -14.39 22.78
C GLN A 326 -11.35 -13.96 24.06
N ALA A 327 -12.27 -14.79 24.59
CA ALA A 327 -12.99 -14.50 25.82
C ALA A 327 -12.05 -14.40 27.05
N LYS A 328 -11.00 -15.22 27.13
CA LYS A 328 -9.98 -15.12 28.19
C LYS A 328 -9.25 -13.78 28.14
N ARG A 329 -8.80 -13.35 26.96
CA ARG A 329 -8.11 -12.07 26.76
C ARG A 329 -9.00 -10.87 27.11
N ILE A 330 -10.29 -10.95 26.76
CA ILE A 330 -11.27 -9.92 27.15
C ILE A 330 -11.36 -9.86 28.68
N ARG A 331 -11.51 -11.00 29.35
CA ARG A 331 -11.56 -11.08 30.82
C ARG A 331 -10.30 -10.54 31.48
N GLU A 332 -9.13 -10.90 30.98
CA GLU A 332 -7.84 -10.38 31.47
C GLU A 332 -7.75 -8.87 31.32
N ALA A 333 -8.21 -8.33 30.18
CA ALA A 333 -8.25 -6.90 29.96
C ALA A 333 -9.19 -6.16 30.95
N GLU A 334 -10.29 -6.79 31.36
CA GLU A 334 -11.24 -6.24 32.33
C GLU A 334 -10.74 -6.37 33.78
N GLN A 335 -10.15 -7.51 34.16
CA GLN A 335 -9.66 -7.75 35.52
C GLN A 335 -8.55 -6.78 35.93
N ASN A 336 -7.75 -6.32 34.99
CA ASN A 336 -6.64 -5.41 35.23
C ASN A 336 -7.02 -3.93 35.16
N ASP A 337 -8.31 -3.62 35.01
CA ASP A 337 -8.78 -2.25 34.85
C ASP A 337 -9.84 -1.90 35.93
N PRO A 338 -9.52 -1.03 36.89
CA PRO A 338 -10.43 -0.69 37.98
C PRO A 338 -11.69 0.09 37.55
N LEU A 339 -11.71 0.58 36.33
CA LEU A 339 -12.87 1.27 35.72
C LEU A 339 -13.88 0.29 35.10
N LEU A 340 -13.45 -0.96 34.83
CA LEU A 340 -14.29 -1.94 34.16
C LEU A 340 -14.88 -2.89 35.24
N PRO A 341 -16.20 -2.84 35.52
CA PRO A 341 -16.81 -3.81 36.41
C PRO A 341 -16.72 -5.20 35.78
N VAL A 342 -16.32 -6.20 36.56
CA VAL A 342 -16.38 -7.62 36.17
C VAL A 342 -17.86 -8.00 36.03
N SER A 343 -18.44 -7.73 34.90
CA SER A 343 -19.85 -8.01 34.61
C SER A 343 -19.97 -9.41 34.00
N TYR A 344 -20.66 -10.31 34.70
CA TYR A 344 -21.13 -11.59 34.19
C TYR A 344 -22.33 -11.36 33.24
N THR A 345 -22.12 -10.81 32.07
CA THR A 345 -23.16 -10.75 31.05
C THR A 345 -22.96 -11.86 30.03
N HIS A 346 -24.01 -12.67 29.83
CA HIS A 346 -24.04 -13.73 28.82
C HIS A 346 -23.80 -13.14 27.44
N LEU A 347 -22.77 -13.66 26.73
CA LEU A 347 -22.58 -13.45 25.29
C LEU A 347 -23.74 -14.14 24.56
N ARG A 348 -24.69 -13.38 24.03
CA ARG A 348 -25.58 -13.85 22.98
C ARG A 348 -24.90 -13.52 21.65
N ALA A 349 -24.41 -14.53 20.96
CA ALA A 349 -24.06 -14.41 19.57
C ALA A 349 -25.35 -14.20 18.77
N HIS A 350 -25.50 -13.07 18.10
CA HIS A 350 -26.44 -12.95 17.00
C HIS A 350 -25.73 -13.52 15.77
N GLU A 351 -26.13 -14.73 15.39
CA GLU A 351 -25.89 -15.23 14.03
C GLU A 351 -26.72 -14.38 13.08
N THR A 352 -26.05 -13.55 12.29
CA THR A 352 -26.64 -13.02 11.07
C THR A 352 -26.26 -13.99 9.95
N GLU A 353 -27.21 -14.85 9.57
CA GLU A 353 -27.21 -15.53 8.29
C GLU A 353 -27.28 -14.48 7.17
N ALA A 354 -26.33 -14.50 6.28
CA ALA A 354 -26.46 -14.04 4.88
C ALA A 354 -25.38 -14.75 4.02
#